data_6fb69a7e07122f5b8ffbece24e7ab462
#
_entry.id   6fb69a7e07122f5b8ffbece24e7ab462
#
_cell.length_a   1.000
_cell.length_b   1.000
_cell.length_c   1.000
_cell.angle_alpha   90.00
_cell.angle_beta   90.00
_cell.angle_gamma   90.00
#
_symmetry.space_group_name_H-M   'P 1'
#
loop_
_entity.id
_entity.type
_entity.pdbx_description
1 polymer ?
#
loop_
_entity_poly.entity_id
_entity_poly.type
_entity_poly.pdbx_seq_one_letter_code
_entity_poly.pdbx_strand_id
1 'polypeptide(L)'
;MKTSPGQLPEPLQTQINDCGFFPQLVADSVALALGREPVDVFLVHHEATFAPEGIGRHLSVLVLTATRLIVCHTDEHTDDPANATAISSTESVPLRLLGAVALTR
;
A
#
# COMPACT_ATOMS: atom_id res chain seq x y z
N MET A 1 -3.21 -22.79 1.33
CA MET A 1 -3.26 -22.16 2.65
C MET A 1 -4.28 -21.05 2.64
N LYS A 2 -5.19 -21.06 3.59
CA LYS A 2 -6.24 -20.06 3.65
C LYS A 2 -5.73 -18.80 4.33
N THR A 3 -5.94 -17.65 3.68
CA THR A 3 -5.64 -16.37 4.29
C THR A 3 -6.83 -15.94 5.15
N SER A 4 -6.59 -15.66 6.41
CA SER A 4 -7.63 -15.14 7.30
C SER A 4 -7.94 -13.69 6.96
N PRO A 5 -9.18 -13.21 7.19
CA PRO A 5 -9.49 -11.79 7.02
C PRO A 5 -8.53 -10.93 7.84
N GLY A 6 -8.04 -9.86 7.24
CA GLY A 6 -7.09 -8.96 7.90
C GLY A 6 -5.65 -9.44 7.89
N GLN A 7 -5.37 -10.54 7.17
CA GLN A 7 -4.04 -11.11 7.08
C GLN A 7 -3.51 -11.02 5.65
N LEU A 8 -2.30 -10.49 5.50
CA LEU A 8 -1.65 -10.39 4.21
C LEU A 8 -0.77 -11.61 3.96
N PRO A 9 -0.52 -11.97 2.69
CA PRO A 9 0.50 -12.95 2.38
C PRO A 9 1.84 -12.57 3.00
N GLU A 10 2.58 -13.55 3.50
CA GLU A 10 3.84 -13.31 4.19
C GLU A 10 4.84 -12.47 3.38
N PRO A 11 5.06 -12.73 2.08
CA PRO A 11 6.00 -11.91 1.30
C PRO A 11 5.59 -10.43 1.25
N LEU A 12 4.30 -10.14 1.13
CA LEU A 12 3.81 -8.77 1.10
C LEU A 12 3.98 -8.11 2.47
N GLN A 13 3.61 -8.80 3.54
CA GLN A 13 3.78 -8.31 4.89
C GLN A 13 5.25 -8.00 5.20
N THR A 14 6.15 -8.87 4.76
CA THR A 14 7.59 -8.69 4.94
C THR A 14 8.09 -7.42 4.24
N GLN A 15 7.69 -7.20 3.01
CA GLN A 15 8.11 -6.01 2.27
C GLN A 15 7.59 -4.73 2.92
N ILE A 16 6.34 -4.74 3.40
CA ILE A 16 5.78 -3.59 4.11
C ILE A 16 6.58 -3.33 5.40
N ASN A 17 6.88 -4.36 6.15
CA ASN A 17 7.64 -4.22 7.39
C ASN A 17 9.06 -3.72 7.13
N ASP A 18 9.70 -4.21 6.07
CA ASP A 18 11.08 -3.85 5.75
C ASP A 18 11.22 -2.38 5.34
N CYS A 19 10.17 -1.76 4.82
CA CYS A 19 10.17 -0.33 4.51
C CYS A 19 10.28 0.52 5.78
N GLY A 20 9.86 -0.01 6.93
CA GLY A 20 9.94 0.72 8.19
C GLY A 20 9.10 1.98 8.22
N PHE A 21 8.04 2.05 7.42
CA PHE A 21 7.21 3.23 7.22
C PHE A 21 5.76 2.92 7.60
N PHE A 22 5.40 3.23 8.84
CA PHE A 22 4.04 3.01 9.35
C PHE A 22 3.47 1.63 8.99
N PRO A 23 4.23 0.55 9.23
CA PRO A 23 3.88 -0.76 8.69
C PRO A 23 2.51 -1.26 9.13
N GLN A 24 2.10 -0.96 10.37
CA GLN A 24 0.79 -1.39 10.87
C GLN A 24 -0.34 -0.70 10.10
N LEU A 25 -0.22 0.62 9.90
CA LEU A 25 -1.24 1.38 9.17
C LEU A 25 -1.34 0.89 7.72
N VAL A 26 -0.21 0.71 7.06
CA VAL A 26 -0.17 0.26 5.68
C VAL A 26 -0.77 -1.14 5.55
N ALA A 27 -0.34 -2.07 6.39
CA ALA A 27 -0.84 -3.44 6.35
C ALA A 27 -2.35 -3.50 6.62
N ASP A 28 -2.83 -2.77 7.63
CA ASP A 28 -4.24 -2.75 7.96
C ASP A 28 -5.08 -2.16 6.82
N SER A 29 -4.59 -1.10 6.18
CA SER A 29 -5.30 -0.47 5.06
C SER A 29 -5.43 -1.43 3.87
N VAL A 30 -4.36 -2.12 3.52
CA VAL A 30 -4.38 -3.09 2.43
C VAL A 30 -5.26 -4.29 2.78
N ALA A 31 -5.11 -4.82 3.99
CA ALA A 31 -5.88 -5.98 4.42
C ALA A 31 -7.38 -5.72 4.44
N LEU A 32 -7.77 -4.52 4.87
CA LEU A 32 -9.18 -4.14 4.90
C LEU A 32 -9.79 -4.13 3.49
N ALA A 33 -9.07 -3.59 2.52
CA ALA A 33 -9.53 -3.56 1.13
C ALA A 33 -9.50 -4.96 0.48
N LEU A 34 -8.49 -5.75 0.80
CA LEU A 34 -8.31 -7.09 0.23
C LEU A 34 -9.39 -8.07 0.69
N GLY A 35 -9.78 -8.01 1.96
CA GLY A 35 -10.71 -8.97 2.52
C GLY A 35 -10.10 -10.36 2.53
N ARG A 36 -10.78 -11.30 1.87
CA ARG A 36 -10.34 -12.70 1.81
C ARG A 36 -9.79 -13.12 0.45
N GLU A 37 -9.72 -12.17 -0.49
CA GLU A 37 -9.22 -12.52 -1.81
C GLU A 37 -7.75 -12.88 -1.79
N PRO A 38 -7.34 -13.92 -2.51
CA PRO A 38 -5.92 -14.21 -2.68
C PRO A 38 -5.25 -13.13 -3.51
N VAL A 39 -3.99 -12.85 -3.18
CA VAL A 39 -3.16 -11.91 -3.92
C VAL A 39 -2.45 -12.67 -5.05
N ASP A 40 -2.62 -12.21 -6.29
CA ASP A 40 -1.90 -12.78 -7.42
C ASP A 40 -0.52 -12.14 -7.56
N VAL A 41 -0.48 -10.81 -7.55
CA VAL A 41 0.76 -10.04 -7.72
C VAL A 41 0.67 -8.80 -6.83
N PHE A 42 1.79 -8.37 -6.33
CA PHE A 42 1.86 -7.12 -5.57
C PHE A 42 3.14 -6.36 -5.89
N LEU A 43 3.09 -5.06 -5.63
CA LEU A 43 4.24 -4.17 -5.73
C LEU A 43 4.24 -3.23 -4.54
N VAL A 44 5.38 -3.10 -3.88
CA VAL A 44 5.58 -2.12 -2.81
C VAL A 44 6.63 -1.12 -3.30
N HIS A 45 6.27 0.15 -3.33
CA HIS A 45 7.16 1.22 -3.76
C HIS A 45 7.26 2.28 -2.68
N HIS A 46 8.47 2.51 -2.21
CA HIS A 46 8.76 3.49 -1.17
C HIS A 46 9.62 4.59 -1.76
N GLU A 47 9.20 5.83 -1.57
CA GLU A 47 10.01 6.95 -2.07
C GLU A 47 10.02 8.09 -1.05
N ALA A 48 11.05 8.92 -1.13
CA ALA A 48 11.21 10.09 -0.29
C ALA A 48 11.32 11.33 -1.16
N THR A 49 10.64 12.39 -0.74
CA THR A 49 10.73 13.71 -1.36
C THR A 49 11.52 14.61 -0.43
N PHE A 50 12.52 15.29 -0.97
CA PHE A 50 13.35 16.22 -0.21
C PHE A 50 12.93 17.63 -0.58
N ALA A 51 12.60 18.44 0.43
CA ALA A 51 12.21 19.81 0.27
C ALA A 51 12.91 20.66 1.34
N PRO A 52 12.99 21.99 1.14
CA PRO A 52 13.58 22.86 2.15
C PRO A 52 12.94 22.74 3.53
N GLU A 53 11.65 22.43 3.58
CA GLU A 53 10.89 22.27 4.83
C GLU A 53 11.11 20.91 5.48
N GLY A 54 11.77 19.97 4.81
CA GLY A 54 12.03 18.65 5.38
C GLY A 54 11.91 17.52 4.38
N ILE A 55 11.82 16.30 4.90
CA ILE A 55 11.70 15.08 4.12
C ILE A 55 10.28 14.55 4.25
N GLY A 56 9.61 14.34 3.10
CA GLY A 56 8.34 13.65 3.05
C GLY A 56 8.53 12.24 2.50
N ARG A 57 7.95 11.25 3.15
CA ARG A 57 8.01 9.87 2.67
C ARG A 57 6.65 9.41 2.20
N HIS A 58 6.65 8.60 1.15
CA HIS A 58 5.45 8.06 0.54
C HIS A 58 5.64 6.58 0.29
N LEU A 59 4.60 5.81 0.54
CA LEU A 59 4.60 4.39 0.27
C LEU A 59 3.37 4.05 -0.55
N SER A 60 3.58 3.36 -1.68
CA SER A 60 2.49 2.86 -2.50
C SER A 60 2.52 1.34 -2.50
N VAL A 61 1.37 0.74 -2.26
CA VAL A 61 1.20 -0.71 -2.37
C VAL A 61 0.14 -0.97 -3.42
N LEU A 62 0.51 -1.74 -4.43
CA LEU A 62 -0.44 -2.18 -5.46
C LEU A 62 -0.64 -3.68 -5.30
N VAL A 63 -1.89 -4.09 -5.30
CA VAL A 63 -2.24 -5.51 -5.16
C VAL A 63 -3.19 -5.88 -6.28
N LEU A 64 -2.84 -6.91 -7.03
CA LEU A 64 -3.70 -7.45 -8.06
C LEU A 64 -4.29 -8.76 -7.56
N THR A 65 -5.61 -8.85 -7.60
CA THR A 65 -6.34 -10.09 -7.34
C THR A 65 -6.95 -10.58 -8.64
N ALA A 66 -7.69 -11.68 -8.58
CA ALA A 66 -8.39 -12.18 -9.76
C ALA A 66 -9.50 -11.22 -10.25
N THR A 67 -9.98 -10.32 -9.41
CA THR A 67 -11.14 -9.47 -9.72
C THR A 67 -10.87 -7.98 -9.62
N ARG A 68 -9.81 -7.56 -8.92
CA ARG A 68 -9.60 -6.14 -8.60
C ARG A 68 -8.14 -5.74 -8.62
N LEU A 69 -7.93 -4.46 -8.86
CA LEU A 69 -6.67 -3.78 -8.56
C LEU A 69 -6.89 -2.94 -7.31
N ILE A 70 -6.09 -3.17 -6.29
CA ILE A 70 -6.11 -2.39 -5.05
C ILE A 70 -4.88 -1.49 -5.04
N VAL A 71 -5.10 -0.21 -4.81
CA VAL A 71 -4.02 0.77 -4.72
C VAL A 71 -4.11 1.44 -3.36
N CYS A 72 -3.08 1.25 -2.55
CA CYS A 72 -2.96 1.89 -1.24
C CYS A 72 -1.81 2.88 -1.30
N HIS A 73 -2.08 4.12 -0.95
CA HIS A 73 -1.07 5.16 -0.92
C HIS A 73 -1.03 5.78 0.47
N THR A 74 0.14 5.77 1.08
CA THR A 74 0.34 6.30 2.43
C THR A 74 1.37 7.42 2.38
N ASP A 75 0.96 8.60 2.86
CA ASP A 75 1.80 9.79 2.91
C ASP A 75 2.10 10.16 4.35
N GLU A 76 3.37 10.42 4.62
CA GLU A 76 3.76 10.99 5.89
C GLU A 76 3.38 12.46 5.93
N HIS A 77 2.71 12.85 7.02
CA HIS A 77 2.31 14.22 7.23
C HIS A 77 3.01 14.72 8.48
N THR A 78 4.02 15.55 8.30
CA THR A 78 4.89 15.97 9.40
C THR A 78 4.92 17.49 9.49
N ASP A 79 4.01 18.08 10.25
CA ASP A 79 4.11 19.48 10.66
C ASP A 79 5.02 19.60 11.89
N ASP A 80 5.12 18.54 12.67
CA ASP A 80 5.92 18.47 13.88
C ASP A 80 6.70 17.14 13.88
N PRO A 81 8.06 17.20 13.80
CA PRO A 81 8.87 15.98 13.78
C PRO A 81 8.67 15.07 15.00
N ALA A 82 8.22 15.62 16.14
CA ALA A 82 7.98 14.83 17.34
C ALA A 82 6.67 14.05 17.25
N ASN A 83 5.77 14.42 16.34
CA ASN A 83 4.46 13.81 16.20
C ASN A 83 4.18 13.48 14.73
N ALA A 84 5.07 12.70 14.12
CA ALA A 84 4.89 12.28 12.74
C ALA A 84 3.62 11.45 12.60
N THR A 85 2.77 11.82 11.66
CA THR A 85 1.54 11.10 11.34
C THR A 85 1.54 10.72 9.87
N ALA A 86 0.69 9.76 9.53
CA ALA A 86 0.54 9.34 8.15
C ALA A 86 -0.94 9.22 7.80
N ILE A 87 -1.25 9.49 6.55
CA ILE A 87 -2.58 9.32 6.01
C ILE A 87 -2.52 8.26 4.91
N SER A 88 -3.37 7.26 5.04
CA SER A 88 -3.46 6.17 4.08
C SER A 88 -4.78 6.25 3.33
N SER A 89 -4.69 6.20 1.99
CA SER A 89 -5.85 6.16 1.10
C SER A 89 -5.80 4.87 0.31
N THR A 90 -6.93 4.18 0.21
CA THR A 90 -7.00 2.93 -0.52
C THR A 90 -8.14 2.97 -1.53
N GLU A 91 -7.83 2.60 -2.77
CA GLU A 91 -8.82 2.44 -3.84
C GLU A 91 -8.87 0.99 -4.26
N SER A 92 -10.09 0.54 -4.54
CA SER A 92 -10.33 -0.82 -5.03
C SER A 92 -11.06 -0.69 -6.36
N VAL A 93 -10.41 -1.11 -7.45
CA VAL A 93 -10.95 -0.95 -8.80
C VAL A 93 -11.24 -2.32 -9.39
N PRO A 94 -12.51 -2.63 -9.70
CA PRO A 94 -12.83 -3.88 -10.39
C PRO A 94 -12.12 -3.95 -11.75
N LEU A 95 -11.53 -5.09 -12.06
CA LEU A 95 -10.77 -5.25 -13.30
C LEU A 95 -11.62 -5.00 -14.55
N ARG A 96 -12.91 -5.33 -14.48
CA ARG A 96 -13.83 -5.08 -15.60
C ARG A 96 -13.98 -3.61 -15.97
N LEU A 97 -13.61 -2.70 -15.06
CA LEU A 97 -13.66 -1.25 -15.30
C LEU A 97 -12.35 -0.70 -15.84
N LEU A 98 -11.30 -1.50 -15.90
CA LEU A 98 -10.02 -1.09 -16.46
C LEU A 98 -10.06 -1.35 -17.98
N GLY A 99 -10.01 -0.29 -18.75
CA GLY A 99 -10.02 -0.39 -20.23
C GLY A 99 -8.71 -0.95 -20.75
N ALA A 100 -7.61 -0.32 -20.35
CA ALA A 100 -6.28 -0.76 -20.72
C ALA A 100 -5.32 -0.39 -19.62
N VAL A 101 -4.41 -1.31 -19.28
CA VAL A 101 -3.32 -1.03 -18.36
C VAL A 101 -2.03 -1.10 -19.17
N ALA A 102 -1.36 0.02 -19.28
CA ALA A 102 -0.05 0.08 -19.92
C ALA A 102 1.00 0.16 -18.82
N LEU A 103 1.90 -0.82 -18.80
CA LEU A 103 3.07 -0.76 -17.92
C LEU A 103 4.21 -0.21 -18.76
N THR A 104 4.62 1.00 -18.41
CA THR A 104 5.74 1.67 -19.07
C THR A 104 6.91 1.70 -18.12
N ARG A 105 8.03 1.30 -18.65
CA ARG A 105 9.28 1.37 -17.90
C ARG A 105 10.14 2.51 -18.39
#